data_cd2c25eecf156ac8e8efe3a688b2ce8b
#
_entry.id   cd2c25eecf156ac8e8efe3a688b2ce8b
#
_cell.length_a   1.000
_cell.length_b   1.000
_cell.length_c   1.000
_cell.angle_alpha   90.00
_cell.angle_beta   90.00
_cell.angle_gamma   90.00
#
_symmetry.space_group_name_H-M   'P 1'
#
loop_
_entity.id
_entity.type
_entity.pdbx_description
1 polymer ?
#
loop_
_entity_poly.entity_id
_entity_poly.type
_entity_poly.pdbx_seq_one_letter_code
_entity_poly.pdbx_strand_id
1 'polypeptide(L)'
;MKRRTLIALTTIIFLIMPITCILAENLLCATCGKEITGSYKVYLGKPYCSESCLGDALPKCIVCGKPALKSIRRAGDAEKIYCSPECFQTTLSKCEICAEPLTQWVTLNHHKYCSTCAKLPRCLNCQLPGAEKRLADGRHICSKCFETAIIDQEQAEKLFRQVRDDIYTYLNLRTGHPIQFYLKDAGAFRSLVGKHSSTEQGSYQVSERYQMRRGVKSLVSGTYTIYVLSALSPPAFRNAVAHEPAHDLGHELYPAVQKQEDVEGFAEYISAIMNSYWRNDNLNQEKLENREEDYANAYKKFLKIGWKDGLRDVLSYMEKQNRTGGAK
;
A
#
# COMPACT_ATOMS: atom_id res chain seq x y z
N MET A 1 -1.54 -0.72 -12.06
CA MET A 1 -2.00 -2.13 -11.98
C MET A 1 -1.29 -2.96 -13.05
N LYS A 2 -0.28 -3.70 -12.70
CA LYS A 2 0.39 -4.62 -13.66
C LYS A 2 -0.27 -5.99 -13.56
N ARG A 3 -1.01 -6.40 -14.61
CA ARG A 3 -1.47 -7.78 -14.79
C ARG A 3 -0.27 -8.60 -15.29
N ARG A 4 0.16 -9.56 -14.51
CA ARG A 4 1.12 -10.57 -14.99
C ARG A 4 0.35 -11.87 -15.21
N THR A 5 0.21 -12.25 -16.49
CA THR A 5 -0.32 -13.56 -16.89
C THR A 5 0.84 -14.54 -16.92
N LEU A 6 0.78 -15.55 -16.09
CA LEU A 6 1.72 -16.67 -16.15
C LEU A 6 0.86 -17.94 -16.10
N ILE A 7 0.89 -18.74 -17.13
CA ILE A 7 0.73 -20.20 -17.18
C ILE A 7 -0.01 -20.62 -18.43
N ALA A 8 0.72 -21.15 -19.39
CA ALA A 8 0.18 -22.11 -20.34
C ALA A 8 0.39 -23.51 -19.72
N LEU A 9 -0.68 -24.21 -19.39
CA LEU A 9 -0.66 -25.63 -19.02
C LEU A 9 -0.67 -26.45 -20.31
N THR A 10 0.45 -27.09 -20.64
CA THR A 10 0.47 -28.10 -21.71
C THR A 10 0.27 -29.45 -21.09
N THR A 11 -0.92 -30.04 -21.28
CA THR A 11 -1.23 -31.43 -20.91
C THR A 11 -0.91 -32.32 -22.09
N ILE A 12 0.12 -33.14 -21.99
CA ILE A 12 0.43 -34.15 -22.98
C ILE A 12 -0.30 -35.44 -22.56
N ILE A 13 -1.39 -35.78 -23.28
CA ILE A 13 -2.13 -37.00 -23.06
C ILE A 13 -1.51 -38.07 -23.96
N PHE A 14 -0.91 -39.10 -23.35
CA PHE A 14 -0.51 -40.30 -24.04
C PHE A 14 -1.64 -41.33 -24.00
N LEU A 15 -2.15 -41.66 -25.18
CA LEU A 15 -3.12 -42.74 -25.33
C LEU A 15 -2.40 -44.10 -25.18
N ILE A 16 -2.84 -44.90 -24.22
CA ILE A 16 -2.42 -46.30 -24.09
C ILE A 16 -3.41 -47.16 -24.91
N MET A 17 -2.97 -47.65 -26.08
CA MET A 17 -3.73 -48.68 -26.81
C MET A 17 -3.37 -50.07 -26.25
N PRO A 18 -4.36 -50.97 -26.02
CA PRO A 18 -4.07 -52.37 -25.76
C PRO A 18 -3.66 -53.03 -27.07
N ILE A 19 -2.41 -53.45 -27.17
CA ILE A 19 -1.92 -54.26 -28.32
C ILE A 19 -2.12 -55.73 -27.97
N THR A 20 -3.02 -56.38 -28.69
CA THR A 20 -3.19 -57.82 -28.70
C THR A 20 -1.97 -58.49 -29.33
N CYS A 21 -1.56 -59.54 -28.69
CA CYS A 21 -0.47 -60.49 -28.90
C CYS A 21 -0.01 -60.69 -30.34
N ILE A 22 1.23 -60.30 -30.62
CA ILE A 22 2.06 -60.90 -31.68
C ILE A 22 3.20 -61.63 -30.97
N LEU A 23 3.36 -62.92 -31.23
CA LEU A 23 4.48 -63.76 -30.77
C LEU A 23 5.78 -63.08 -31.20
N ALA A 24 6.47 -62.46 -30.31
CA ALA A 24 7.75 -61.85 -30.51
C ALA A 24 8.78 -62.49 -29.58
N GLU A 25 9.87 -62.89 -30.14
CA GLU A 25 11.06 -63.43 -29.52
C GLU A 25 11.47 -62.58 -28.31
N ASN A 26 11.58 -63.22 -27.11
CA ASN A 26 12.18 -62.73 -25.87
C ASN A 26 11.97 -61.24 -25.54
N LEU A 27 10.71 -60.85 -25.32
CA LEU A 27 10.39 -59.49 -24.90
C LEU A 27 10.84 -59.30 -23.46
N LEU A 28 11.88 -58.46 -23.22
CA LEU A 28 12.45 -58.21 -21.91
C LEU A 28 11.88 -56.92 -21.28
N CYS A 29 11.59 -56.99 -19.99
CA CYS A 29 11.14 -55.81 -19.21
C CYS A 29 12.26 -54.76 -19.14
N ALA A 30 11.93 -53.52 -19.51
CA ALA A 30 12.89 -52.43 -19.55
C ALA A 30 13.42 -52.00 -18.17
N THR A 31 12.74 -52.36 -17.10
CA THR A 31 13.16 -52.04 -15.71
C THR A 31 13.92 -53.20 -15.06
N CYS A 32 13.38 -54.42 -15.02
CA CYS A 32 13.97 -55.54 -14.30
C CYS A 32 14.72 -56.55 -15.17
N GLY A 33 14.70 -56.41 -16.49
CA GLY A 33 15.40 -57.29 -17.44
C GLY A 33 14.80 -58.69 -17.59
N LYS A 34 13.72 -59.04 -16.87
CA LYS A 34 13.08 -60.38 -16.95
C LYS A 34 12.28 -60.50 -18.22
N GLU A 35 12.19 -61.75 -18.74
CA GLU A 35 11.34 -62.10 -19.86
C GLU A 35 9.84 -61.90 -19.52
N ILE A 36 9.08 -61.33 -20.44
CA ILE A 36 7.67 -61.05 -20.25
C ILE A 36 6.85 -62.19 -20.90
N THR A 37 6.26 -63.05 -20.06
CA THR A 37 5.50 -64.20 -20.46
C THR A 37 3.96 -63.95 -20.50
N GLY A 38 3.48 -62.76 -20.27
CA GLY A 38 2.07 -62.43 -20.20
C GLY A 38 1.75 -61.01 -20.66
N SER A 39 0.66 -60.44 -20.12
CA SER A 39 0.29 -59.05 -20.42
C SER A 39 1.35 -58.04 -19.89
N TYR A 40 1.62 -57.03 -20.67
CA TYR A 40 2.62 -56.03 -20.34
C TYR A 40 2.12 -54.63 -20.60
N LYS A 41 2.81 -53.65 -20.05
CA LYS A 41 2.58 -52.21 -20.27
C LYS A 41 3.63 -51.67 -21.23
N VAL A 42 3.26 -50.68 -22.06
CA VAL A 42 4.21 -50.01 -22.93
C VAL A 42 4.25 -48.52 -22.58
N TYR A 43 5.47 -47.99 -22.40
CA TYR A 43 5.70 -46.59 -22.19
C TYR A 43 6.94 -46.13 -22.97
N LEU A 44 6.78 -45.06 -23.77
CA LEU A 44 7.84 -44.58 -24.69
C LEU A 44 8.46 -45.67 -25.55
N GLY A 45 7.61 -46.61 -26.05
CA GLY A 45 8.05 -47.72 -26.91
C GLY A 45 8.76 -48.88 -26.18
N LYS A 46 8.91 -48.81 -24.84
CA LYS A 46 9.54 -49.85 -24.03
C LYS A 46 8.52 -50.70 -23.28
N PRO A 47 8.70 -52.04 -23.20
CA PRO A 47 7.80 -52.93 -22.50
C PRO A 47 8.17 -53.04 -20.99
N TYR A 48 7.14 -53.22 -20.14
CA TYR A 48 7.25 -53.39 -18.69
C TYR A 48 6.35 -54.54 -18.23
N CYS A 49 6.90 -55.49 -17.48
CA CYS A 49 6.22 -56.71 -17.06
C CYS A 49 5.14 -56.47 -15.98
N SER A 50 5.17 -55.34 -15.28
CA SER A 50 4.24 -55.02 -14.21
C SER A 50 4.06 -53.52 -14.06
N GLU A 51 3.02 -53.11 -13.30
CA GLU A 51 2.78 -51.72 -12.94
C GLU A 51 3.91 -51.18 -12.03
N SER A 52 4.53 -52.02 -11.19
CA SER A 52 5.66 -51.64 -10.39
C SER A 52 6.86 -51.30 -11.26
N CYS A 53 7.23 -52.16 -12.22
CA CYS A 53 8.34 -51.88 -13.12
C CYS A 53 8.09 -50.64 -14.00
N LEU A 54 6.88 -50.41 -14.44
CA LEU A 54 6.50 -49.18 -15.12
C LEU A 54 6.60 -47.97 -14.15
N GLY A 55 6.08 -48.12 -12.93
CA GLY A 55 6.13 -47.08 -11.92
C GLY A 55 7.55 -46.63 -11.58
N ASP A 56 8.51 -47.59 -11.54
CA ASP A 56 9.92 -47.28 -11.29
C ASP A 56 10.60 -46.54 -12.45
N ALA A 57 10.16 -46.78 -13.68
CA ALA A 57 10.63 -46.13 -14.90
C ALA A 57 10.02 -44.74 -15.12
N LEU A 58 8.87 -44.46 -14.50
CA LEU A 58 8.21 -43.16 -14.65
C LEU A 58 8.89 -42.05 -13.84
N PRO A 59 8.87 -40.84 -14.37
CA PRO A 59 9.35 -39.67 -13.60
C PRO A 59 8.53 -39.53 -12.30
N LYS A 60 9.17 -39.13 -11.24
CA LYS A 60 8.53 -38.98 -9.93
C LYS A 60 8.00 -37.55 -9.72
N CYS A 61 6.82 -37.48 -9.10
CA CYS A 61 6.26 -36.20 -8.69
C CYS A 61 7.11 -35.53 -7.61
N ILE A 62 7.46 -34.26 -7.81
CA ILE A 62 8.30 -33.53 -6.87
C ILE A 62 7.62 -33.24 -5.52
N VAL A 63 6.28 -33.35 -5.47
CA VAL A 63 5.50 -33.07 -4.26
C VAL A 63 5.29 -34.33 -3.43
N CYS A 64 4.83 -35.44 -4.06
CA CYS A 64 4.42 -36.64 -3.33
C CYS A 64 5.31 -37.87 -3.61
N GLY A 65 6.32 -37.79 -4.50
CA GLY A 65 7.21 -38.88 -4.87
C GLY A 65 6.57 -39.99 -5.71
N LYS A 66 5.26 -39.96 -5.95
CA LYS A 66 4.55 -40.99 -6.73
C LYS A 66 4.93 -40.93 -8.22
N PRO A 67 4.89 -42.06 -8.96
CA PRO A 67 5.09 -42.09 -10.40
C PRO A 67 4.08 -41.18 -11.12
N ALA A 68 4.52 -40.42 -12.09
CA ALA A 68 3.70 -39.47 -12.85
C ALA A 68 3.46 -40.00 -14.28
N LEU A 69 2.46 -40.88 -14.45
CA LEU A 69 2.08 -41.41 -15.77
C LEU A 69 1.52 -40.29 -16.69
N LYS A 70 0.69 -39.40 -16.12
CA LYS A 70 0.26 -38.14 -16.75
C LYS A 70 0.98 -37.01 -16.05
N SER A 71 2.06 -36.56 -16.63
CA SER A 71 2.86 -35.50 -16.02
C SER A 71 2.32 -34.12 -16.35
N ILE A 72 2.13 -33.29 -15.30
CA ILE A 72 1.86 -31.86 -15.42
C ILE A 72 3.18 -31.14 -15.26
N ARG A 73 3.47 -30.17 -16.13
CA ARG A 73 4.67 -29.34 -16.07
C ARG A 73 4.27 -27.86 -16.08
N ARG A 74 5.00 -27.06 -15.38
CA ARG A 74 4.82 -25.61 -15.44
C ARG A 74 5.54 -25.06 -16.67
N ALA A 75 4.89 -24.18 -17.41
CA ALA A 75 5.56 -23.47 -18.50
C ALA A 75 6.81 -22.72 -17.98
N GLY A 76 7.98 -22.96 -18.61
CA GLY A 76 9.26 -22.39 -18.20
C GLY A 76 10.00 -23.16 -17.11
N ASP A 77 9.46 -24.28 -16.58
CA ASP A 77 10.15 -25.13 -15.60
C ASP A 77 9.92 -26.62 -15.97
N ALA A 78 10.61 -27.06 -17.03
CA ALA A 78 10.44 -28.39 -17.59
C ALA A 78 10.92 -29.53 -16.66
N GLU A 79 11.76 -29.22 -15.68
CA GLU A 79 12.33 -30.20 -14.76
C GLU A 79 11.37 -30.61 -13.65
N LYS A 80 10.41 -29.72 -13.30
CA LYS A 80 9.43 -30.02 -12.24
C LYS A 80 8.22 -30.75 -12.78
N ILE A 81 8.06 -31.99 -12.33
CA ILE A 81 7.01 -32.91 -12.73
C ILE A 81 6.03 -33.14 -11.60
N TYR A 82 4.72 -33.06 -11.91
CA TYR A 82 3.64 -33.28 -10.96
C TYR A 82 2.74 -34.40 -11.47
N CYS A 83 2.31 -35.32 -10.58
CA CYS A 83 1.49 -36.46 -10.97
C CYS A 83 -0.01 -36.11 -11.15
N SER A 84 -0.47 -35.00 -10.58
CA SER A 84 -1.86 -34.56 -10.67
C SER A 84 -1.98 -33.04 -10.55
N PRO A 85 -3.15 -32.45 -10.94
CA PRO A 85 -3.44 -31.05 -10.74
C PRO A 85 -3.36 -30.62 -9.27
N GLU A 86 -3.77 -31.48 -8.34
CA GLU A 86 -3.75 -31.21 -6.90
C GLU A 86 -2.31 -31.02 -6.43
N CYS A 87 -1.39 -31.93 -6.79
CA CYS A 87 0.02 -31.80 -6.48
C CYS A 87 0.61 -30.51 -7.08
N PHE A 88 0.20 -30.12 -8.27
CA PHE A 88 0.62 -28.86 -8.87
C PHE A 88 0.07 -27.65 -8.08
N GLN A 89 -1.20 -27.66 -7.71
CA GLN A 89 -1.86 -26.57 -6.98
C GLN A 89 -1.21 -26.30 -5.61
N THR A 90 -0.70 -27.35 -4.92
CA THR A 90 -0.01 -27.15 -3.63
C THR A 90 1.25 -26.30 -3.74
N THR A 91 1.84 -26.17 -4.92
CA THR A 91 3.04 -25.37 -5.17
C THR A 91 2.77 -23.94 -5.58
N LEU A 92 1.50 -23.60 -5.83
CA LEU A 92 1.10 -22.24 -6.20
C LEU A 92 1.06 -21.32 -4.97
N SER A 93 1.35 -20.03 -5.19
CA SER A 93 1.04 -19.01 -4.20
C SER A 93 -0.45 -19.03 -3.92
N LYS A 94 -0.85 -18.73 -2.69
CA LYS A 94 -2.26 -18.67 -2.29
C LYS A 94 -2.73 -17.22 -2.21
N CYS A 95 -4.03 -17.03 -2.42
CA CYS A 95 -4.68 -15.76 -2.18
C CYS A 95 -4.64 -15.43 -0.67
N GLU A 96 -4.23 -14.22 -0.33
CA GLU A 96 -4.10 -13.76 1.06
C GLU A 96 -5.43 -13.71 1.84
N ILE A 97 -6.57 -13.72 1.13
CA ILE A 97 -7.91 -13.66 1.76
C ILE A 97 -8.60 -15.03 1.75
N CYS A 98 -8.76 -15.67 0.58
CA CYS A 98 -9.51 -16.92 0.49
C CYS A 98 -8.63 -18.18 0.52
N ALA A 99 -7.31 -18.04 0.58
CA ALA A 99 -6.32 -19.11 0.58
C ALA A 99 -6.35 -20.03 -0.66
N GLU A 100 -7.15 -19.71 -1.69
CA GLU A 100 -7.19 -20.48 -2.94
C GLU A 100 -5.87 -20.38 -3.72
N PRO A 101 -5.43 -21.45 -4.37
CA PRO A 101 -4.25 -21.44 -5.22
C PRO A 101 -4.38 -20.46 -6.39
N LEU A 102 -3.33 -19.68 -6.63
CA LEU A 102 -3.33 -18.62 -7.63
C LEU A 102 -2.67 -19.06 -8.93
N THR A 103 -3.46 -19.22 -9.98
CA THR A 103 -2.96 -19.34 -11.37
C THR A 103 -2.76 -17.98 -12.02
N GLN A 104 -3.57 -17.01 -11.61
CA GLN A 104 -3.46 -15.59 -11.95
C GLN A 104 -3.70 -14.76 -10.70
N TRP A 105 -3.03 -13.63 -10.57
CA TRP A 105 -3.18 -12.78 -9.38
C TRP A 105 -3.03 -11.29 -9.67
N VAL A 106 -3.59 -10.50 -8.76
CA VAL A 106 -3.37 -9.06 -8.64
C VAL A 106 -2.41 -8.84 -7.48
N THR A 107 -1.36 -8.07 -7.68
CA THR A 107 -0.44 -7.67 -6.61
C THR A 107 -0.81 -6.28 -6.11
N LEU A 108 -1.03 -6.15 -4.80
CA LEU A 108 -1.30 -4.90 -4.11
C LEU A 108 -0.39 -4.84 -2.88
N ASN A 109 0.44 -3.82 -2.77
CA ASN A 109 1.40 -3.65 -1.67
C ASN A 109 2.17 -4.95 -1.34
N HIS A 110 2.74 -5.61 -2.37
CA HIS A 110 3.46 -6.88 -2.29
C HIS A 110 2.62 -8.12 -1.93
N HIS A 111 1.33 -8.00 -1.64
CA HIS A 111 0.40 -9.09 -1.36
C HIS A 111 -0.28 -9.59 -2.64
N LYS A 112 -0.58 -10.89 -2.70
CA LYS A 112 -1.20 -11.54 -3.87
C LYS A 112 -2.64 -11.91 -3.60
N TYR A 113 -3.53 -11.51 -4.51
CA TYR A 113 -4.97 -11.75 -4.41
C TYR A 113 -5.53 -12.35 -5.69
N CYS A 114 -6.54 -13.23 -5.59
CA CYS A 114 -7.34 -13.60 -6.75
C CYS A 114 -8.15 -12.39 -7.25
N SER A 115 -8.64 -12.46 -8.49
CA SER A 115 -9.39 -11.35 -9.10
C SER A 115 -10.67 -10.97 -8.36
N THR A 116 -11.29 -11.92 -7.65
CA THR A 116 -12.48 -11.68 -6.82
C THR A 116 -12.12 -10.96 -5.53
N CYS A 117 -11.14 -11.48 -4.78
CA CYS A 117 -10.73 -10.87 -3.51
C CYS A 117 -10.08 -9.49 -3.69
N ALA A 118 -9.40 -9.25 -4.80
CA ALA A 118 -8.82 -7.94 -5.11
C ALA A 118 -9.87 -6.81 -5.31
N LYS A 119 -11.15 -7.17 -5.52
CA LYS A 119 -12.28 -6.23 -5.69
C LYS A 119 -13.03 -5.94 -4.39
N LEU A 120 -12.72 -6.63 -3.30
CA LEU A 120 -13.35 -6.39 -2.01
C LEU A 120 -13.06 -4.96 -1.51
N PRO A 121 -13.89 -4.42 -0.62
CA PRO A 121 -13.67 -3.10 -0.03
C PRO A 121 -12.25 -2.96 0.52
N ARG A 122 -11.61 -1.83 0.24
CA ARG A 122 -10.25 -1.55 0.70
C ARG A 122 -10.24 -0.88 2.05
N CYS A 123 -9.29 -1.24 2.86
CA CYS A 123 -9.03 -0.57 4.12
C CYS A 123 -8.57 0.87 3.88
N LEU A 124 -9.17 1.84 4.57
CA LEU A 124 -8.81 3.26 4.45
C LEU A 124 -7.34 3.56 4.83
N ASN A 125 -6.73 2.73 5.69
CA ASN A 125 -5.36 2.94 6.15
C ASN A 125 -4.33 2.14 5.33
N CYS A 126 -4.42 0.80 5.28
CA CYS A 126 -3.42 -0.02 4.60
C CYS A 126 -3.70 -0.23 3.10
N GLN A 127 -4.85 0.23 2.59
CA GLN A 127 -5.27 0.11 1.19
C GLN A 127 -5.40 -1.34 0.69
N LEU A 128 -5.30 -2.34 1.56
CA LEU A 128 -5.48 -3.74 1.21
C LEU A 128 -6.98 -4.09 1.13
N PRO A 129 -7.37 -5.02 0.21
CA PRO A 129 -8.74 -5.47 0.09
C PRO A 129 -9.16 -6.37 1.26
N GLY A 130 -10.48 -6.54 1.46
CA GLY A 130 -11.03 -7.39 2.52
C GLY A 130 -11.23 -6.64 3.85
N ALA A 131 -11.44 -5.33 3.79
CA ALA A 131 -11.78 -4.54 4.96
C ALA A 131 -13.23 -4.85 5.40
N GLU A 132 -13.36 -5.58 6.48
CA GLU A 132 -14.61 -6.14 6.97
C GLU A 132 -15.45 -5.18 7.83
N LYS A 133 -14.80 -4.17 8.46
CA LYS A 133 -15.52 -3.19 9.29
C LYS A 133 -15.91 -1.99 8.45
N ARG A 134 -17.19 -1.61 8.53
CA ARG A 134 -17.71 -0.38 7.92
C ARG A 134 -17.95 0.66 9.02
N LEU A 135 -17.32 1.83 8.87
CA LEU A 135 -17.52 2.98 9.75
C LEU A 135 -18.88 3.64 9.49
N ALA A 136 -19.34 4.45 10.44
CA ALA A 136 -20.64 5.16 10.34
C ALA A 136 -20.71 6.09 9.10
N ASP A 137 -19.58 6.63 8.66
CA ASP A 137 -19.46 7.49 7.47
C ASP A 137 -19.29 6.71 6.14
N GLY A 138 -19.38 5.37 6.18
CA GLY A 138 -19.34 4.48 5.04
C GLY A 138 -17.96 4.03 4.61
N ARG A 139 -16.88 4.56 5.19
CA ARG A 139 -15.51 4.09 4.92
C ARG A 139 -15.30 2.68 5.48
N HIS A 140 -14.38 1.92 4.86
CA HIS A 140 -14.04 0.57 5.32
C HIS A 140 -12.66 0.54 5.97
N ILE A 141 -12.52 -0.28 7.03
CA ILE A 141 -11.26 -0.48 7.74
C ILE A 141 -11.13 -1.96 8.14
N CYS A 142 -9.95 -2.54 7.99
CA CYS A 142 -9.70 -3.91 8.46
C CYS A 142 -9.53 -3.93 9.99
N SER A 143 -9.77 -5.09 10.61
CA SER A 143 -9.70 -5.24 12.08
C SER A 143 -8.34 -4.80 12.63
N LYS A 144 -7.23 -5.18 11.99
CA LYS A 144 -5.87 -4.81 12.40
C LYS A 144 -5.65 -3.29 12.42
N CYS A 145 -6.09 -2.58 11.38
CA CYS A 145 -5.96 -1.13 11.34
C CYS A 145 -6.91 -0.43 12.31
N PHE A 146 -8.10 -1.02 12.56
CA PHE A 146 -9.06 -0.47 13.48
C PHE A 146 -8.58 -0.45 14.94
N GLU A 147 -7.81 -1.46 15.36
CA GLU A 147 -7.24 -1.55 16.71
C GLU A 147 -6.35 -0.36 17.09
N THR A 148 -5.70 0.26 16.10
CA THR A 148 -4.76 1.37 16.33
C THR A 148 -5.26 2.71 15.78
N ALA A 149 -6.38 2.71 15.06
CA ALA A 149 -6.92 3.91 14.41
C ALA A 149 -7.32 4.97 15.46
N ILE A 150 -7.07 6.22 15.13
CA ILE A 150 -7.44 7.37 15.98
C ILE A 150 -8.90 7.72 15.72
N ILE A 151 -9.78 7.29 16.62
CA ILE A 151 -11.24 7.48 16.52
C ILE A 151 -11.83 8.26 17.69
N ASP A 152 -11.10 8.42 18.78
CA ASP A 152 -11.51 9.10 19.98
C ASP A 152 -10.97 10.52 20.05
N GLN A 153 -11.82 11.50 20.40
CA GLN A 153 -11.46 12.91 20.45
C GLN A 153 -10.38 13.19 21.50
N GLU A 154 -10.46 12.60 22.69
CA GLU A 154 -9.50 12.84 23.76
C GLU A 154 -8.11 12.28 23.41
N GLN A 155 -8.08 11.07 22.86
CA GLN A 155 -6.84 10.47 22.32
C GLN A 155 -6.24 11.36 21.23
N ALA A 156 -7.05 11.83 20.30
CA ALA A 156 -6.62 12.70 19.20
C ALA A 156 -6.06 14.03 19.73
N GLU A 157 -6.71 14.66 20.70
CA GLU A 157 -6.22 15.90 21.33
C GLU A 157 -4.88 15.70 22.06
N LYS A 158 -4.73 14.58 22.75
CA LYS A 158 -3.47 14.25 23.41
C LYS A 158 -2.32 14.12 22.39
N LEU A 159 -2.57 13.40 21.28
CA LEU A 159 -1.61 13.29 20.20
C LEU A 159 -1.34 14.63 19.51
N PHE A 160 -2.36 15.44 19.30
CA PHE A 160 -2.23 16.79 18.74
C PHE A 160 -1.29 17.66 19.59
N ARG A 161 -1.51 17.69 20.91
CA ARG A 161 -0.61 18.42 21.83
C ARG A 161 0.82 17.90 21.75
N GLN A 162 1.01 16.59 21.77
CA GLN A 162 2.33 15.96 21.66
C GLN A 162 3.04 16.36 20.36
N VAL A 163 2.35 16.32 19.22
CA VAL A 163 2.94 16.71 17.92
C VAL A 163 3.36 18.19 17.92
N ARG A 164 2.57 19.09 18.50
CA ARG A 164 2.95 20.51 18.65
C ARG A 164 4.17 20.69 19.53
N ASP A 165 4.25 19.93 20.63
CA ASP A 165 5.42 19.96 21.53
C ASP A 165 6.66 19.38 20.83
N ASP A 166 6.51 18.33 20.02
CA ASP A 166 7.59 17.76 19.19
C ASP A 166 8.09 18.79 18.15
N ILE A 167 7.19 19.49 17.45
CA ILE A 167 7.54 20.56 16.50
C ILE A 167 8.34 21.66 17.21
N TYR A 168 7.85 22.12 18.37
CA TYR A 168 8.56 23.12 19.15
C TYR A 168 9.94 22.63 19.61
N THR A 169 10.01 21.43 20.16
CA THR A 169 11.26 20.90 20.74
C THR A 169 12.30 20.61 19.66
N TYR A 170 11.88 20.08 18.52
CA TYR A 170 12.80 19.66 17.46
C TYR A 170 13.14 20.77 16.46
N LEU A 171 12.16 21.61 16.10
CA LEU A 171 12.33 22.67 15.10
C LEU A 171 12.48 24.06 15.73
N ASN A 172 12.22 24.21 17.03
CA ASN A 172 12.13 25.50 17.73
C ASN A 172 11.09 26.46 17.10
N LEU A 173 9.99 25.92 16.56
CA LEU A 173 8.91 26.68 15.95
C LEU A 173 7.64 26.56 16.80
N ARG A 174 7.05 27.70 17.15
CA ARG A 174 5.85 27.77 17.97
C ARG A 174 4.98 28.95 17.58
N THR A 175 3.66 28.77 17.62
CA THR A 175 2.66 29.85 17.50
C THR A 175 2.09 30.20 18.87
N GLY A 176 1.63 31.44 19.00
CA GLY A 176 0.88 31.93 20.16
C GLY A 176 -0.62 31.72 20.06
N HIS A 177 -1.14 31.26 18.92
CA HIS A 177 -2.56 31.15 18.69
C HIS A 177 -3.23 30.05 19.54
N PRO A 178 -4.40 30.34 20.16
CA PRO A 178 -5.20 29.35 20.90
C PRO A 178 -5.97 28.44 19.92
N ILE A 179 -5.31 27.40 19.45
CA ILE A 179 -5.89 26.49 18.44
C ILE A 179 -6.96 25.59 19.06
N GLN A 180 -8.15 25.62 18.47
CA GLN A 180 -9.21 24.64 18.71
C GLN A 180 -8.98 23.42 17.80
N PHE A 181 -9.06 22.22 18.37
CA PHE A 181 -8.80 20.99 17.64
C PHE A 181 -10.03 20.08 17.65
N TYR A 182 -10.40 19.57 16.47
CA TYR A 182 -11.56 18.66 16.33
C TYR A 182 -11.26 17.49 15.42
N LEU A 183 -11.57 16.29 15.90
CA LEU A 183 -11.62 15.08 15.11
C LEU A 183 -13.00 14.98 14.42
N LYS A 184 -13.04 14.71 13.11
CA LYS A 184 -14.26 14.67 12.32
C LYS A 184 -14.38 13.38 11.51
N ASP A 185 -15.59 12.81 11.43
CA ASP A 185 -15.87 11.78 10.44
C ASP A 185 -15.83 12.34 9.01
N ALA A 186 -15.79 11.46 7.99
CA ALA A 186 -15.64 11.90 6.62
C ALA A 186 -16.81 12.73 6.08
N GLY A 187 -18.02 12.55 6.62
CA GLY A 187 -19.19 13.35 6.24
C GLY A 187 -19.09 14.78 6.73
N ALA A 188 -18.84 14.94 8.05
CA ALA A 188 -18.64 16.22 8.69
C ALA A 188 -17.39 16.95 8.15
N PHE A 189 -16.28 16.22 7.94
CA PHE A 189 -15.04 16.78 7.38
C PHE A 189 -15.26 17.37 5.99
N ARG A 190 -15.88 16.61 5.08
CA ARG A 190 -16.21 17.09 3.71
C ARG A 190 -17.14 18.30 3.71
N SER A 191 -18.04 18.39 4.66
CA SER A 191 -18.91 19.57 4.78
C SER A 191 -18.16 20.83 5.21
N LEU A 192 -17.04 20.69 5.93
CA LEU A 192 -16.19 21.79 6.40
C LEU A 192 -15.20 22.27 5.33
N VAL A 193 -14.54 21.32 4.63
CA VAL A 193 -13.49 21.64 3.63
C VAL A 193 -14.03 21.88 2.23
N GLY A 194 -15.31 21.58 1.99
CA GLY A 194 -15.93 21.72 0.67
C GLY A 194 -15.55 20.58 -0.27
N LYS A 195 -15.82 20.79 -1.59
CA LYS A 195 -15.60 19.74 -2.62
C LYS A 195 -14.16 19.68 -3.15
N HIS A 196 -13.23 20.44 -2.57
CA HIS A 196 -11.96 20.71 -3.22
C HIS A 196 -10.92 19.60 -3.14
N SER A 197 -11.01 18.66 -2.22
CA SER A 197 -10.11 17.50 -2.24
C SER A 197 -10.72 16.25 -1.59
N SER A 198 -10.57 15.12 -2.29
CA SER A 198 -10.90 13.80 -1.75
C SER A 198 -9.75 13.19 -0.93
N THR A 199 -8.58 13.82 -0.93
CA THR A 199 -7.34 13.31 -0.34
C THR A 199 -6.93 14.02 0.95
N GLU A 200 -7.54 15.16 1.27
CA GLU A 200 -7.26 15.91 2.49
C GLU A 200 -7.62 15.11 3.74
N GLN A 201 -6.68 15.10 4.70
CA GLN A 201 -6.82 14.44 6.00
C GLN A 201 -6.88 15.42 7.16
N GLY A 202 -6.56 16.69 6.91
CA GLY A 202 -6.60 17.79 7.85
C GLY A 202 -7.09 19.08 7.18
N SER A 203 -7.42 20.09 7.98
CA SER A 203 -7.78 21.42 7.51
C SER A 203 -7.55 22.45 8.62
N TYR A 204 -6.73 23.44 8.35
CA TYR A 204 -6.57 24.64 9.18
C TYR A 204 -7.52 25.72 8.71
N GLN A 205 -8.30 26.29 9.62
CA GLN A 205 -9.22 27.39 9.35
C GLN A 205 -8.96 28.54 10.30
N VAL A 206 -8.86 29.74 9.74
CA VAL A 206 -8.65 30.97 10.48
C VAL A 206 -9.76 31.97 10.19
N SER A 207 -10.25 32.64 11.22
CA SER A 207 -11.19 33.75 11.11
C SER A 207 -10.73 34.86 12.03
N GLU A 208 -10.36 35.98 11.46
CA GLU A 208 -9.83 37.15 12.18
C GLU A 208 -10.64 38.38 11.91
N ARG A 209 -10.91 39.16 12.96
CA ARG A 209 -11.59 40.44 12.87
C ARG A 209 -10.62 41.54 13.27
N TYR A 210 -10.48 42.50 12.39
CA TYR A 210 -9.63 43.66 12.57
C TYR A 210 -10.45 44.94 12.73
N GLN A 211 -9.88 45.92 13.44
CA GLN A 211 -10.37 47.27 13.44
C GLN A 211 -9.29 48.24 12.95
N MET A 212 -9.75 49.30 12.31
CA MET A 212 -8.88 50.41 11.90
C MET A 212 -9.06 51.58 12.84
N ARG A 213 -8.01 52.00 13.53
CA ARG A 213 -7.99 53.23 14.36
C ARG A 213 -6.83 54.10 13.93
N ARG A 214 -7.12 55.33 13.51
CA ARG A 214 -6.10 56.30 13.08
C ARG A 214 -5.11 55.73 12.03
N GLY A 215 -5.61 54.92 11.10
CA GLY A 215 -4.79 54.27 10.05
C GLY A 215 -4.03 53.02 10.50
N VAL A 216 -4.12 52.64 11.78
CA VAL A 216 -3.49 51.43 12.30
C VAL A 216 -4.49 50.29 12.34
N LYS A 217 -4.18 49.17 11.64
CA LYS A 217 -4.92 47.90 11.66
C LYS A 217 -4.54 47.13 12.92
N SER A 218 -5.51 46.81 13.77
CA SER A 218 -5.27 46.00 14.99
C SER A 218 -6.23 44.81 15.02
N LEU A 219 -5.74 43.63 15.40
CA LEU A 219 -6.53 42.42 15.61
C LEU A 219 -7.45 42.61 16.82
N VAL A 220 -8.73 42.36 16.66
CA VAL A 220 -9.74 42.45 17.72
C VAL A 220 -10.05 41.06 18.28
N SER A 221 -10.21 40.08 17.39
CA SER A 221 -10.49 38.68 17.75
C SER A 221 -9.98 37.77 16.62
N GLY A 222 -9.52 36.58 17.00
CA GLY A 222 -9.15 35.51 16.10
C GLY A 222 -9.69 34.18 16.60
N THR A 223 -10.12 33.32 15.67
CA THR A 223 -10.43 31.93 15.92
C THR A 223 -9.56 31.10 14.98
N TYR A 224 -8.84 30.16 15.54
CA TYR A 224 -7.90 29.29 14.85
C TYR A 224 -8.33 27.85 15.11
N THR A 225 -8.68 27.13 14.06
CA THR A 225 -9.30 25.81 14.22
C THR A 225 -8.61 24.82 13.30
N ILE A 226 -8.27 23.66 13.83
CA ILE A 226 -7.76 22.52 13.08
C ILE A 226 -8.78 21.38 13.15
N TYR A 227 -9.17 20.90 12.00
CA TYR A 227 -10.00 19.71 11.84
C TYR A 227 -9.13 18.58 11.27
N VAL A 228 -9.24 17.38 11.82
CA VAL A 228 -8.55 16.20 11.30
C VAL A 228 -9.54 15.07 11.11
N LEU A 229 -9.36 14.31 10.04
CA LEU A 229 -10.19 13.17 9.69
C LEU A 229 -10.00 12.04 10.71
N SER A 230 -11.08 11.47 11.20
CA SER A 230 -11.07 10.33 12.13
C SER A 230 -10.68 9.02 11.44
N ALA A 231 -10.34 8.02 12.25
CA ALA A 231 -9.97 6.67 11.85
C ALA A 231 -8.69 6.57 11.00
N LEU A 232 -7.85 7.59 11.02
CA LEU A 232 -6.50 7.51 10.46
C LEU A 232 -5.62 6.59 11.32
N SER A 233 -4.62 5.97 10.68
CA SER A 233 -3.53 5.29 11.40
C SER A 233 -2.69 6.30 12.19
N PRO A 234 -2.02 5.93 13.29
CA PRO A 234 -1.21 6.87 14.06
C PRO A 234 -0.16 7.62 13.22
N PRO A 235 0.58 7.00 12.27
CA PRO A 235 1.49 7.74 11.39
C PRO A 235 0.77 8.75 10.50
N ALA A 236 -0.34 8.37 9.85
CA ALA A 236 -1.10 9.27 8.98
C ALA A 236 -1.73 10.43 9.79
N PHE A 237 -2.21 10.15 10.99
CA PHE A 237 -2.73 11.16 11.90
C PHE A 237 -1.63 12.18 12.29
N ARG A 238 -0.45 11.70 12.71
CA ARG A 238 0.68 12.57 13.05
C ARG A 238 1.10 13.43 11.85
N ASN A 239 1.13 12.85 10.65
CA ASN A 239 1.44 13.61 9.43
C ASN A 239 0.42 14.75 9.19
N ALA A 240 -0.88 14.47 9.27
CA ALA A 240 -1.92 15.49 9.14
C ALA A 240 -1.79 16.55 10.25
N VAL A 241 -1.60 16.10 11.50
CA VAL A 241 -1.43 17.00 12.67
C VAL A 241 -0.12 17.79 12.63
N ALA A 242 0.91 17.37 11.88
CA ALA A 242 2.11 18.20 11.68
C ALA A 242 1.94 19.20 10.53
N HIS A 243 1.12 18.85 9.52
CA HIS A 243 0.84 19.71 8.38
C HIS A 243 -0.05 20.92 8.76
N GLU A 244 -1.13 20.68 9.48
CA GLU A 244 -2.09 21.76 9.82
C GLU A 244 -1.51 22.85 10.75
N PRO A 245 -0.79 22.55 11.84
CA PRO A 245 -0.08 23.56 12.61
C PRO A 245 1.00 24.29 11.82
N ALA A 246 1.56 23.71 10.76
CA ALA A 246 2.51 24.42 9.91
C ALA A 246 1.82 25.54 9.09
N HIS A 247 0.54 25.39 8.74
CA HIS A 247 -0.25 26.51 8.21
C HIS A 247 -0.42 27.64 9.24
N ASP A 248 -0.67 27.29 10.51
CA ASP A 248 -0.74 28.27 11.59
C ASP A 248 0.59 28.98 11.80
N LEU A 249 1.72 28.24 11.77
CA LEU A 249 3.06 28.81 11.79
C LEU A 249 3.30 29.78 10.62
N GLY A 250 2.90 29.38 9.40
CA GLY A 250 2.99 30.23 8.21
C GLY A 250 2.15 31.48 8.34
N HIS A 251 0.93 31.37 8.84
CA HIS A 251 0.01 32.48 9.06
C HIS A 251 0.55 33.50 10.08
N GLU A 252 1.09 33.04 11.20
CA GLU A 252 1.61 33.92 12.26
C GLU A 252 2.97 34.53 11.88
N LEU A 253 3.92 33.72 11.39
CA LEU A 253 5.28 34.16 11.15
C LEU A 253 5.47 34.88 9.80
N TYR A 254 4.65 34.51 8.80
CA TYR A 254 4.77 34.97 7.41
C TYR A 254 3.44 35.42 6.82
N PRO A 255 2.71 36.35 7.45
CA PRO A 255 1.33 36.70 7.09
C PRO A 255 1.16 37.30 5.68
N ALA A 256 2.23 37.83 5.07
CA ALA A 256 2.20 38.36 3.70
C ALA A 256 2.44 37.28 2.63
N VAL A 257 2.77 36.04 2.99
CA VAL A 257 2.90 34.93 2.06
C VAL A 257 1.52 34.37 1.74
N GLN A 258 1.00 34.71 0.54
CA GLN A 258 -0.35 34.34 0.08
C GLN A 258 -0.34 33.37 -1.11
N LYS A 259 0.84 33.08 -1.68
CA LYS A 259 0.95 32.17 -2.81
C LYS A 259 0.72 30.73 -2.31
N GLN A 260 -0.33 30.07 -2.81
CA GLN A 260 -0.74 28.72 -2.38
C GLN A 260 0.41 27.70 -2.43
N GLU A 261 1.23 27.73 -3.48
CA GLU A 261 2.40 26.88 -3.61
C GLU A 261 3.42 27.05 -2.46
N ASP A 262 3.58 28.27 -1.94
CA ASP A 262 4.50 28.54 -0.83
C ASP A 262 3.87 28.17 0.51
N VAL A 263 2.58 28.40 0.67
CA VAL A 263 1.81 28.02 1.88
C VAL A 263 1.80 26.50 2.04
N GLU A 264 1.41 25.78 0.99
CA GLU A 264 1.37 24.32 1.01
C GLU A 264 2.77 23.71 1.07
N GLY A 265 3.72 24.25 0.30
CA GLY A 265 5.10 23.76 0.29
C GLY A 265 5.77 23.87 1.66
N PHE A 266 5.52 24.94 2.40
CA PHE A 266 5.99 25.10 3.76
C PHE A 266 5.39 24.04 4.71
N ALA A 267 4.07 23.86 4.67
CA ALA A 267 3.38 22.88 5.50
C ALA A 267 3.81 21.43 5.17
N GLU A 268 3.95 21.10 3.88
CA GLU A 268 4.46 19.79 3.46
C GLU A 268 5.91 19.56 3.90
N TYR A 269 6.74 20.58 3.87
CA TYR A 269 8.14 20.47 4.29
C TYR A 269 8.27 20.26 5.80
N ILE A 270 7.55 21.03 6.63
CA ILE A 270 7.51 20.86 8.08
C ILE A 270 7.03 19.46 8.46
N SER A 271 5.89 19.01 7.88
CA SER A 271 5.37 17.68 8.17
C SER A 271 6.32 16.57 7.71
N ALA A 272 7.08 16.77 6.62
CA ALA A 272 8.08 15.79 6.16
C ALA A 272 9.27 15.68 7.10
N ILE A 273 9.78 16.78 7.64
CA ILE A 273 10.84 16.75 8.67
C ILE A 273 10.34 15.97 9.90
N MET A 274 9.10 16.24 10.33
CA MET A 274 8.52 15.56 11.48
C MET A 274 8.27 14.09 11.22
N ASN A 275 7.87 13.69 10.01
CA ASN A 275 7.78 12.28 9.63
C ASN A 275 9.14 11.58 9.78
N SER A 276 10.23 12.20 9.32
CA SER A 276 11.58 11.65 9.48
C SER A 276 12.00 11.58 10.95
N TYR A 277 11.67 12.58 11.75
CA TYR A 277 11.89 12.56 13.21
C TYR A 277 11.19 11.37 13.87
N TRP A 278 9.95 11.04 13.46
CA TRP A 278 9.19 9.88 13.95
C TRP A 278 9.49 8.57 13.22
N ARG A 279 10.46 8.54 12.29
CA ARG A 279 10.83 7.38 11.46
C ARG A 279 9.70 6.85 10.57
N ASN A 280 8.93 7.77 10.01
CA ASN A 280 7.81 7.50 9.08
C ASN A 280 8.13 7.99 7.66
N ASP A 281 9.37 7.80 7.18
CA ASP A 281 9.86 8.31 5.89
C ASP A 281 9.09 7.79 4.69
N ASN A 282 8.42 6.65 4.80
CA ASN A 282 7.53 6.13 3.77
C ASN A 282 6.40 7.12 3.41
N LEU A 283 5.89 7.90 4.38
CA LEU A 283 4.88 8.93 4.12
C LEU A 283 5.45 10.07 3.26
N ASN A 284 6.74 10.39 3.40
CA ASN A 284 7.40 11.40 2.57
C ASN A 284 7.56 10.92 1.12
N GLN A 285 7.82 9.62 0.91
CA GLN A 285 7.85 9.01 -0.41
C GLN A 285 6.46 9.01 -1.07
N GLU A 286 5.41 8.68 -0.32
CA GLU A 286 4.02 8.74 -0.78
C GLU A 286 3.62 10.15 -1.23
N LYS A 287 4.10 11.21 -0.53
CA LYS A 287 3.88 12.61 -0.93
C LYS A 287 4.43 12.93 -2.31
N LEU A 288 5.56 12.35 -2.69
CA LEU A 288 6.18 12.56 -4.00
C LEU A 288 5.49 11.80 -5.14
N GLU A 289 4.88 10.64 -4.83
CA GLU A 289 4.38 9.69 -5.83
C GLU A 289 2.88 9.77 -6.06
N ASN A 290 2.08 10.04 -5.04
CA ASN A 290 0.64 9.76 -5.03
C ASN A 290 -0.27 10.97 -4.84
N ARG A 291 0.28 12.18 -4.63
CA ARG A 291 -0.57 13.36 -4.40
C ARG A 291 -0.91 14.12 -5.67
N GLU A 292 -1.97 14.93 -5.56
CA GLU A 292 -2.33 15.93 -6.56
C GLU A 292 -1.07 16.72 -6.95
N GLU A 293 -0.91 16.98 -8.22
CA GLU A 293 0.31 17.52 -8.82
C GLU A 293 0.78 18.82 -8.13
N ASP A 294 -0.16 19.65 -7.72
CA ASP A 294 0.13 20.92 -7.06
C ASP A 294 0.84 20.75 -5.70
N TYR A 295 0.38 19.81 -4.85
CA TYR A 295 1.01 19.51 -3.56
C TYR A 295 2.38 18.86 -3.75
N ALA A 296 2.50 17.92 -4.68
CA ALA A 296 3.76 17.28 -4.99
C ALA A 296 4.80 18.29 -5.51
N ASN A 297 4.38 19.22 -6.36
CA ASN A 297 5.26 20.27 -6.89
C ASN A 297 5.67 21.27 -5.81
N ALA A 298 4.75 21.69 -4.95
CA ALA A 298 5.05 22.54 -3.80
C ALA A 298 6.08 21.88 -2.88
N TYR A 299 5.89 20.60 -2.54
CA TYR A 299 6.84 19.84 -1.73
C TYR A 299 8.21 19.71 -2.40
N LYS A 300 8.28 19.33 -3.68
CA LYS A 300 9.53 19.23 -4.46
C LYS A 300 10.29 20.56 -4.51
N LYS A 301 9.56 21.67 -4.61
CA LYS A 301 10.15 23.02 -4.55
C LYS A 301 10.84 23.26 -3.21
N PHE A 302 10.17 22.95 -2.10
CA PHE A 302 10.72 23.16 -0.76
C PHE A 302 11.86 22.22 -0.41
N LEU A 303 11.86 20.99 -0.94
CA LEU A 303 13.02 20.09 -0.89
C LEU A 303 14.25 20.69 -1.59
N LYS A 304 14.06 21.35 -2.74
CA LYS A 304 15.16 22.03 -3.45
C LYS A 304 15.65 23.26 -2.68
N ILE A 305 14.75 24.04 -2.06
CA ILE A 305 15.10 25.20 -1.25
C ILE A 305 15.93 24.74 -0.03
N GLY A 306 15.48 23.72 0.69
CA GLY A 306 16.17 23.19 1.88
C GLY A 306 17.34 22.25 1.57
N TRP A 307 17.84 22.21 0.33
CA TRP A 307 18.84 21.23 -0.07
C TRP A 307 20.18 21.35 0.68
N LYS A 308 20.60 22.58 1.01
CA LYS A 308 21.93 22.84 1.58
C LYS A 308 21.92 22.86 3.11
N ASP A 309 21.13 23.75 3.69
CA ASP A 309 21.10 24.01 5.13
C ASP A 309 19.73 23.65 5.77
N GLY A 310 18.93 22.84 5.07
CA GLY A 310 17.68 22.29 5.59
C GLY A 310 16.64 23.36 5.93
N LEU A 311 16.09 23.26 7.13
CA LEU A 311 15.05 24.16 7.62
C LEU A 311 15.49 25.64 7.59
N ARG A 312 16.76 25.94 7.82
CA ARG A 312 17.28 27.32 7.81
C ARG A 312 17.06 28.00 6.45
N ASP A 313 17.34 27.30 5.36
CA ASP A 313 17.12 27.83 4.01
C ASP A 313 15.65 28.09 3.75
N VAL A 314 14.78 27.17 4.20
CA VAL A 314 13.32 27.30 4.06
C VAL A 314 12.79 28.50 4.83
N LEU A 315 13.19 28.66 6.08
CA LEU A 315 12.77 29.83 6.88
C LEU A 315 13.25 31.15 6.25
N SER A 316 14.51 31.19 5.78
CA SER A 316 15.07 32.36 5.06
C SER A 316 14.30 32.67 3.78
N TYR A 317 13.89 31.64 3.02
CA TYR A 317 13.05 31.80 1.86
C TYR A 317 11.68 32.39 2.23
N MET A 318 10.99 31.82 3.22
CA MET A 318 9.69 32.30 3.69
C MET A 318 9.76 33.75 4.18
N GLU A 319 10.79 34.10 4.92
CA GLU A 319 11.01 35.48 5.35
C GLU A 319 11.18 36.44 4.17
N LYS A 320 11.95 36.06 3.14
CA LYS A 320 12.10 36.85 1.93
C LYS A 320 10.74 37.01 1.19
N GLN A 321 9.94 35.96 1.05
CA GLN A 321 8.62 36.06 0.44
C GLN A 321 7.68 36.97 1.24
N ASN A 322 7.74 36.90 2.57
CA ASN A 322 6.93 37.71 3.46
C ASN A 322 7.27 39.23 3.32
N ARG A 323 8.55 39.58 3.20
CA ARG A 323 8.97 40.97 2.93
C ARG A 323 8.52 41.49 1.56
N THR A 324 8.52 40.66 0.55
CA THR A 324 8.14 41.06 -0.82
C THR A 324 6.62 41.05 -1.04
N GLY A 325 5.88 40.19 -0.34
CA GLY A 325 4.41 40.11 -0.41
C GLY A 325 3.68 41.27 0.23
N GLY A 326 4.27 41.91 1.25
CA GLY A 326 3.74 43.11 1.93
C GLY A 326 3.95 44.43 1.16
N ALA A 327 4.64 44.40 0.02
CA ALA A 327 4.96 45.59 -0.80
C ALA A 327 3.96 45.82 -1.96
N LYS A 328 2.82 45.19 -1.96
CA LYS A 328 1.70 45.40 -2.90
C LYS A 328 0.48 45.94 -2.12
#